data_fdc0409eb0e2c3692b04bef5d504adce
#
_entry.id   fdc0409eb0e2c3692b04bef5d504adce
#
_cell.length_a   1.000
_cell.length_b   1.000
_cell.length_c   1.000
_cell.angle_alpha   90.00
_cell.angle_beta   90.00
_cell.angle_gamma   90.00
#
_symmetry.space_group_name_H-M   'P 1'
#
loop_
_entity.id
_entity.type
_entity.pdbx_description
1 polymer ?
#
loop_
_entity_poly.entity_id
_entity_poly.type
_entity_poly.pdbx_seq_one_letter_code
_entity_poly.pdbx_strand_id
1 'polypeptide(L)'
;HDHDVNGGQVIYVAGEGVGGLKKRISAWHIHNEMEQQAPFIVIPTSVDLMADEDCGNLADTIRAVATDDVALVIFDTLARSMTGDENSSQDASVVVKAMDTIRETFGCGVLAVHHSGKDSTRKARGSSAWLGAVDASIKIERLGETVSMTVEKQKDAEMVDPMWFNTTSIEVETDPLGLEAETSLVLTKTSDAPAKDKAKGLRPAQRAVLEALTEALIRHGRPSPGGENYPSNVTVVDEKHWKDVAMSKTISEGGDDAKRKAFARAAKELLDKKYAHKWNNLVWTA
;
A
#
# COMPACT_ATOMS: atom_id res chain seq x y z
N HIS A 1 -1.77 14.22 -9.33
CA HIS A 1 -0.57 14.11 -8.45
C HIS A 1 0.55 15.05 -8.92
N ASP A 2 0.18 16.10 -9.67
CA ASP A 2 1.08 17.17 -10.15
C ASP A 2 2.22 16.68 -11.07
N HIS A 3 2.00 15.56 -11.77
CA HIS A 3 2.89 15.04 -12.81
C HIS A 3 2.20 15.04 -14.16
N ASP A 4 2.93 15.40 -15.21
CA ASP A 4 2.46 15.25 -16.57
C ASP A 4 2.33 13.75 -16.90
N VAL A 5 1.25 13.39 -17.57
CA VAL A 5 0.94 12.01 -17.96
C VAL A 5 0.71 11.94 -19.46
N ASN A 6 1.42 11.05 -20.14
CA ASN A 6 1.08 10.69 -21.50
C ASN A 6 -0.21 9.83 -21.45
N GLY A 7 -1.31 10.40 -21.91
CA GLY A 7 -2.60 9.72 -21.96
C GLY A 7 -2.59 8.57 -22.98
N GLY A 8 -3.50 7.61 -22.79
CA GLY A 8 -3.69 6.49 -23.70
C GLY A 8 -4.47 5.38 -23.03
N GLN A 9 -4.71 4.28 -23.76
CA GLN A 9 -5.48 3.16 -23.27
C GLN A 9 -4.65 2.29 -22.32
N VAL A 10 -5.27 1.86 -21.21
CA VAL A 10 -4.68 0.93 -20.27
C VAL A 10 -5.28 -0.46 -20.47
N ILE A 11 -4.43 -1.46 -20.67
CA ILE A 11 -4.80 -2.86 -20.75
C ILE A 11 -4.43 -3.54 -19.44
N TYR A 12 -5.44 -4.10 -18.77
CA TYR A 12 -5.27 -4.78 -17.48
C TYR A 12 -5.52 -6.27 -17.63
N VAL A 13 -4.45 -7.06 -17.58
CA VAL A 13 -4.50 -8.52 -17.63
C VAL A 13 -4.72 -9.04 -16.20
N ALA A 14 -5.94 -9.46 -15.92
CA ALA A 14 -6.38 -9.88 -14.60
C ALA A 14 -6.27 -11.39 -14.43
N GLY A 15 -5.13 -11.88 -13.98
CA GLY A 15 -4.92 -13.29 -13.65
C GLY A 15 -5.61 -13.73 -12.35
N GLU A 16 -6.04 -12.78 -11.52
CA GLU A 16 -6.78 -13.03 -10.29
C GLU A 16 -7.70 -11.86 -9.92
N GLY A 17 -8.64 -12.10 -8.99
CA GLY A 17 -9.46 -11.03 -8.39
C GLY A 17 -10.47 -10.36 -9.33
N VAL A 18 -10.77 -10.92 -10.49
CA VAL A 18 -11.67 -10.36 -11.52
C VAL A 18 -13.04 -9.96 -10.96
N GLY A 19 -13.63 -10.76 -10.06
CA GLY A 19 -14.93 -10.47 -9.48
C GLY A 19 -14.99 -9.17 -8.66
N GLY A 20 -13.90 -8.83 -7.97
CA GLY A 20 -13.79 -7.58 -7.21
C GLY A 20 -13.38 -6.37 -8.04
N LEU A 21 -12.82 -6.58 -9.23
CA LEU A 21 -12.27 -5.51 -10.06
C LEU A 21 -13.37 -4.59 -10.60
N LYS A 22 -14.51 -5.16 -11.05
CA LYS A 22 -15.67 -4.39 -11.51
C LYS A 22 -16.15 -3.41 -10.42
N LYS A 23 -16.29 -3.90 -9.17
CA LYS A 23 -16.72 -3.06 -8.05
C LYS A 23 -15.73 -1.95 -7.74
N ARG A 24 -14.42 -2.23 -7.80
CA ARG A 24 -13.36 -1.24 -7.60
C ARG A 24 -13.38 -0.15 -8.68
N ILE A 25 -13.58 -0.53 -9.93
CA ILE A 25 -13.70 0.41 -11.06
C ILE A 25 -14.96 1.28 -10.88
N SER A 26 -16.11 0.68 -10.57
CA SER A 26 -17.36 1.42 -10.31
C SER A 26 -17.21 2.40 -9.16
N ALA A 27 -16.62 1.99 -8.03
CA ALA A 27 -16.37 2.86 -6.89
C ALA A 27 -15.47 4.05 -7.26
N TRP A 28 -14.44 3.80 -8.06
CA TRP A 28 -13.53 4.85 -8.51
C TRP A 28 -14.25 5.87 -9.41
N HIS A 29 -15.11 5.42 -10.35
CA HIS A 29 -15.90 6.30 -11.20
C HIS A 29 -16.87 7.16 -10.39
N ILE A 30 -17.59 6.54 -9.43
CA ILE A 30 -18.53 7.25 -8.55
C ILE A 30 -17.78 8.31 -7.73
N HIS A 31 -16.66 7.91 -7.10
CA HIS A 31 -15.89 8.81 -6.23
C HIS A 31 -15.30 10.02 -6.97
N ASN A 32 -14.88 9.83 -8.22
CA ASN A 32 -14.28 10.88 -9.02
C ASN A 32 -15.28 11.61 -9.94
N GLU A 33 -16.59 11.32 -9.79
CA GLU A 33 -17.67 11.95 -10.56
C GLU A 33 -17.42 11.88 -12.09
N MET A 34 -16.89 10.74 -12.56
CA MET A 34 -16.53 10.55 -13.97
C MET A 34 -17.76 10.29 -14.82
N GLU A 35 -18.06 11.21 -15.74
CA GLU A 35 -19.17 11.05 -16.72
C GLU A 35 -18.84 10.05 -17.83
N GLN A 36 -17.56 9.92 -18.18
CA GLN A 36 -17.09 9.01 -19.21
C GLN A 36 -16.29 7.85 -18.62
N GLN A 37 -16.36 6.70 -19.28
CA GLN A 37 -15.52 5.58 -18.91
C GLN A 37 -14.05 5.92 -19.17
N ALA A 38 -13.19 5.61 -18.20
CA ALA A 38 -11.76 5.70 -18.40
C ALA A 38 -11.32 4.75 -19.54
N PRO A 39 -10.30 5.08 -20.34
CA PRO A 39 -9.79 4.22 -21.41
C PRO A 39 -9.05 3.00 -20.81
N PHE A 40 -9.82 2.10 -20.17
CA PHE A 40 -9.34 1.00 -19.38
C PHE A 40 -10.05 -0.30 -19.80
N ILE A 41 -9.27 -1.23 -20.34
CA ILE A 41 -9.76 -2.53 -20.82
C ILE A 41 -9.25 -3.63 -19.88
N VAL A 42 -10.15 -4.51 -19.44
CA VAL A 42 -9.81 -5.68 -18.64
C VAL A 42 -9.83 -6.92 -19.51
N ILE A 43 -8.73 -7.65 -19.53
CA ILE A 43 -8.61 -8.99 -20.11
C ILE A 43 -8.66 -9.98 -18.91
N PRO A 44 -9.81 -10.65 -18.67
CA PRO A 44 -10.03 -11.44 -17.46
C PRO A 44 -9.49 -12.87 -17.60
N THR A 45 -8.18 -12.98 -17.89
CA THR A 45 -7.52 -14.28 -18.07
C THR A 45 -6.08 -14.25 -17.57
N SER A 46 -5.55 -15.40 -17.19
CA SER A 46 -4.13 -15.58 -16.98
C SER A 46 -3.43 -15.76 -18.31
N VAL A 47 -2.25 -15.16 -18.46
CA VAL A 47 -1.39 -15.29 -19.63
C VAL A 47 -0.03 -15.77 -19.13
N ASP A 48 0.46 -16.89 -19.66
CA ASP A 48 1.82 -17.36 -19.33
C ASP A 48 2.85 -16.65 -20.20
N LEU A 49 3.57 -15.70 -19.62
CA LEU A 49 4.64 -14.95 -20.28
C LEU A 49 5.87 -15.80 -20.63
N MET A 50 5.90 -17.06 -20.19
CA MET A 50 6.94 -18.00 -20.58
C MET A 50 6.58 -18.83 -21.82
N ALA A 51 5.33 -18.73 -22.31
CA ALA A 51 4.82 -19.41 -23.49
C ALA A 51 4.68 -18.42 -24.66
N ASP A 52 5.42 -18.64 -25.73
CA ASP A 52 5.38 -17.76 -26.93
C ASP A 52 3.98 -17.69 -27.55
N GLU A 53 3.23 -18.80 -27.50
CA GLU A 53 1.85 -18.85 -28.01
C GLU A 53 0.91 -17.94 -27.20
N ASP A 54 1.00 -17.97 -25.89
CA ASP A 54 0.19 -17.12 -24.99
C ASP A 54 0.52 -15.63 -25.18
N CYS A 55 1.80 -15.31 -25.33
CA CYS A 55 2.25 -13.96 -25.63
C CYS A 55 1.72 -13.47 -27.00
N GLY A 56 1.74 -14.35 -28.02
CA GLY A 56 1.17 -14.06 -29.33
C GLY A 56 -0.35 -13.80 -29.28
N ASN A 57 -1.08 -14.69 -28.62
CA ASN A 57 -2.52 -14.57 -28.40
C ASN A 57 -2.91 -13.30 -27.63
N LEU A 58 -2.11 -12.93 -26.61
CA LEU A 58 -2.29 -11.66 -25.91
C LEU A 58 -2.10 -10.47 -26.83
N ALA A 59 -1.02 -10.45 -27.61
CA ALA A 59 -0.76 -9.36 -28.54
C ALA A 59 -1.89 -9.19 -29.58
N ASP A 60 -2.41 -10.30 -30.10
CA ASP A 60 -3.55 -10.27 -31.04
C ASP A 60 -4.84 -9.81 -30.36
N THR A 61 -5.07 -10.25 -29.12
CA THR A 61 -6.21 -9.77 -28.31
C THR A 61 -6.12 -8.26 -28.08
N ILE A 62 -4.95 -7.76 -27.66
CA ILE A 62 -4.75 -6.31 -27.47
C ILE A 62 -5.03 -5.55 -28.77
N ARG A 63 -4.50 -5.99 -29.91
CA ARG A 63 -4.77 -5.37 -31.22
C ARG A 63 -6.26 -5.35 -31.58
N ALA A 64 -6.99 -6.40 -31.22
CA ALA A 64 -8.42 -6.50 -31.52
C ALA A 64 -9.30 -5.61 -30.64
N VAL A 65 -8.90 -5.36 -29.38
CA VAL A 65 -9.74 -4.61 -28.41
C VAL A 65 -9.28 -3.17 -28.22
N ALA A 66 -8.03 -2.85 -28.52
CA ALA A 66 -7.53 -1.48 -28.40
C ALA A 66 -8.17 -0.58 -29.45
N THR A 67 -8.76 0.51 -28.99
CA THR A 67 -9.43 1.53 -29.82
C THR A 67 -8.59 2.81 -29.95
N ASP A 68 -7.49 2.87 -29.21
CA ASP A 68 -6.57 4.00 -29.13
C ASP A 68 -5.16 3.49 -28.85
N ASP A 69 -4.18 4.37 -28.84
CA ASP A 69 -2.80 4.03 -28.50
C ASP A 69 -2.71 3.45 -27.10
N VAL A 70 -2.05 2.30 -26.95
CA VAL A 70 -1.85 1.65 -25.66
C VAL A 70 -0.76 2.39 -24.91
N ALA A 71 -1.10 2.97 -23.77
CA ALA A 71 -0.12 3.65 -22.90
C ALA A 71 0.52 2.71 -21.87
N LEU A 72 -0.25 1.71 -21.38
CA LEU A 72 0.21 0.83 -20.30
C LEU A 72 -0.44 -0.55 -20.42
N VAL A 73 0.35 -1.60 -20.24
CA VAL A 73 -0.12 -2.97 -20.03
C VAL A 73 0.22 -3.40 -18.60
N ILE A 74 -0.78 -3.86 -17.84
CA ILE A 74 -0.64 -4.28 -16.43
C ILE A 74 -0.87 -5.78 -16.33
N PHE A 75 0.05 -6.51 -15.70
CA PHE A 75 -0.11 -7.91 -15.32
C PHE A 75 -0.40 -8.04 -13.82
N ASP A 76 -1.57 -8.51 -13.46
CA ASP A 76 -2.00 -8.72 -12.07
C ASP A 76 -2.43 -10.19 -11.86
N THR A 77 -1.55 -11.01 -11.30
CA THR A 77 -0.23 -10.76 -10.74
C THR A 77 0.87 -11.43 -11.55
N LEU A 78 2.14 -11.05 -11.28
CA LEU A 78 3.31 -11.70 -11.88
C LEU A 78 3.29 -13.22 -11.67
N ALA A 79 2.99 -13.66 -10.45
CA ALA A 79 2.90 -15.09 -10.11
C ALA A 79 1.82 -15.86 -10.90
N ARG A 80 0.81 -15.16 -11.45
CA ARG A 80 -0.22 -15.73 -12.32
C ARG A 80 0.13 -15.65 -13.81
N SER A 81 1.18 -14.91 -14.11
CA SER A 81 1.65 -14.68 -15.48
C SER A 81 2.93 -15.45 -15.80
N MET A 82 3.28 -16.45 -15.00
CA MET A 82 4.42 -17.34 -15.26
C MET A 82 4.20 -18.73 -14.65
N THR A 83 4.66 -19.75 -15.33
CA THR A 83 4.65 -21.17 -14.85
C THR A 83 5.95 -21.56 -14.16
N GLY A 84 7.01 -20.75 -14.25
CA GLY A 84 8.32 -21.00 -13.66
C GLY A 84 8.44 -20.60 -12.18
N ASP A 85 9.66 -20.69 -11.66
CA ASP A 85 10.00 -20.26 -10.31
C ASP A 85 10.39 -18.78 -10.28
N GLU A 86 9.60 -17.95 -9.56
CA GLU A 86 9.88 -16.50 -9.39
C GLU A 86 11.26 -16.21 -8.76
N ASN A 87 11.89 -17.19 -8.11
CA ASN A 87 13.22 -17.08 -7.53
C ASN A 87 14.33 -17.45 -8.51
N SER A 88 14.00 -18.08 -9.63
CA SER A 88 14.95 -18.43 -10.69
C SER A 88 15.31 -17.22 -11.53
N SER A 89 16.60 -16.89 -11.60
CA SER A 89 17.08 -15.79 -12.45
C SER A 89 16.88 -16.10 -13.95
N GLN A 90 16.87 -17.37 -14.31
CA GLN A 90 16.65 -17.80 -15.69
C GLN A 90 15.19 -17.57 -16.09
N ASP A 91 14.24 -18.00 -15.26
CA ASP A 91 12.81 -17.84 -15.52
C ASP A 91 12.41 -16.37 -15.51
N ALA A 92 12.95 -15.59 -14.54
CA ALA A 92 12.79 -14.15 -14.50
C ALA A 92 13.25 -13.47 -15.81
N SER A 93 14.37 -13.91 -16.38
CA SER A 93 14.89 -13.36 -17.64
C SER A 93 13.97 -13.66 -18.84
N VAL A 94 13.31 -14.81 -18.87
CA VAL A 94 12.34 -15.17 -19.92
C VAL A 94 11.13 -14.23 -19.85
N VAL A 95 10.56 -14.05 -18.65
CA VAL A 95 9.39 -13.19 -18.43
C VAL A 95 9.72 -11.73 -18.74
N VAL A 96 10.89 -11.24 -18.29
CA VAL A 96 11.34 -9.86 -18.63
C VAL A 96 11.42 -9.67 -20.13
N LYS A 97 11.98 -10.63 -20.87
CA LYS A 97 12.06 -10.57 -22.34
C LYS A 97 10.67 -10.51 -22.99
N ALA A 98 9.71 -11.29 -22.47
CA ALA A 98 8.34 -11.27 -22.97
C ALA A 98 7.69 -9.88 -22.72
N MET A 99 7.89 -9.29 -21.54
CA MET A 99 7.40 -7.94 -21.22
C MET A 99 8.07 -6.87 -22.10
N ASP A 100 9.36 -6.98 -22.37
CA ASP A 100 10.07 -6.10 -23.30
C ASP A 100 9.49 -6.20 -24.71
N THR A 101 9.17 -7.41 -25.18
CA THR A 101 8.54 -7.63 -26.50
C THR A 101 7.18 -6.95 -26.58
N ILE A 102 6.37 -7.02 -25.52
CA ILE A 102 5.07 -6.32 -25.44
C ILE A 102 5.28 -4.81 -25.45
N ARG A 103 6.19 -4.32 -24.62
CA ARG A 103 6.57 -2.89 -24.57
C ARG A 103 6.96 -2.36 -25.96
N GLU A 104 7.81 -3.07 -26.67
CA GLU A 104 8.28 -2.69 -28.00
C GLU A 104 7.17 -2.79 -29.06
N THR A 105 6.33 -3.83 -29.00
CA THR A 105 5.24 -4.06 -29.94
C THR A 105 4.20 -2.93 -29.92
N PHE A 106 3.88 -2.43 -28.72
CA PHE A 106 2.84 -1.41 -28.54
C PHE A 106 3.38 -0.01 -28.20
N GLY A 107 4.68 0.16 -28.03
CA GLY A 107 5.28 1.44 -27.65
C GLY A 107 4.81 1.93 -26.27
N CYS A 108 4.45 1.02 -25.37
CA CYS A 108 3.77 1.30 -24.10
C CYS A 108 4.66 1.07 -22.87
N GLY A 109 4.20 1.49 -21.69
CA GLY A 109 4.72 1.01 -20.43
C GLY A 109 4.24 -0.41 -20.12
N VAL A 110 5.02 -1.17 -19.36
CA VAL A 110 4.59 -2.48 -18.81
C VAL A 110 4.77 -2.48 -17.29
N LEU A 111 3.72 -2.86 -16.57
CA LEU A 111 3.69 -2.94 -15.11
C LEU A 111 3.35 -4.36 -14.69
N ALA A 112 4.12 -4.94 -13.77
CA ALA A 112 3.77 -6.18 -13.12
C ALA A 112 3.46 -5.97 -11.64
N VAL A 113 2.33 -6.49 -11.17
CA VAL A 113 1.96 -6.53 -9.76
C VAL A 113 2.57 -7.77 -9.14
N HIS A 114 3.38 -7.57 -8.10
CA HIS A 114 4.07 -8.65 -7.41
C HIS A 114 3.80 -8.60 -5.92
N HIS A 115 3.43 -9.74 -5.32
CA HIS A 115 3.20 -9.82 -3.88
C HIS A 115 4.52 -9.91 -3.11
N SER A 116 4.75 -8.96 -2.21
CA SER A 116 5.82 -9.08 -1.23
C SER A 116 5.54 -10.24 -0.27
N GLY A 117 6.58 -11.03 0.09
CA GLY A 117 6.43 -12.10 1.08
C GLY A 117 5.96 -11.59 2.45
N LYS A 118 5.44 -12.50 3.29
CA LYS A 118 4.94 -12.22 4.65
C LYS A 118 5.93 -11.52 5.59
N ASP A 119 7.21 -11.50 5.23
CA ASP A 119 8.27 -10.89 6.03
C ASP A 119 8.66 -9.53 5.41
N SER A 120 8.00 -8.47 5.86
CA SER A 120 8.22 -7.09 5.39
C SER A 120 9.65 -6.57 5.67
N THR A 121 10.47 -7.31 6.40
CA THR A 121 11.86 -6.96 6.70
C THR A 121 12.83 -7.49 5.65
N ARG A 122 12.41 -8.42 4.79
CA ARG A 122 13.20 -8.93 3.67
C ARG A 122 12.82 -8.20 2.38
N LYS A 123 13.82 -7.92 1.55
CA LYS A 123 13.66 -7.41 0.18
C LYS A 123 12.62 -8.24 -0.56
N ALA A 124 11.95 -7.64 -1.56
CA ALA A 124 10.93 -8.29 -2.39
C ALA A 124 11.24 -9.77 -2.64
N ARG A 125 10.22 -10.64 -2.50
CA ARG A 125 10.35 -12.06 -2.89
C ARG A 125 10.79 -12.13 -4.34
N GLY A 126 11.57 -13.17 -4.67
CA GLY A 126 11.99 -13.43 -6.03
C GLY A 126 13.47 -13.13 -6.29
N SER A 127 13.89 -13.45 -7.47
CA SER A 127 15.26 -13.24 -7.93
C SER A 127 15.63 -11.76 -7.92
N SER A 128 16.88 -11.45 -7.55
CA SER A 128 17.45 -10.11 -7.72
C SER A 128 17.43 -9.65 -9.20
N ALA A 129 17.21 -10.56 -10.14
CA ALA A 129 17.04 -10.26 -11.55
C ALA A 129 15.84 -9.32 -11.81
N TRP A 130 14.73 -9.46 -11.07
CA TRP A 130 13.57 -8.56 -11.20
C TRP A 130 13.95 -7.12 -10.93
N LEU A 131 14.58 -6.86 -9.78
CA LEU A 131 15.02 -5.51 -9.44
C LEU A 131 16.09 -4.96 -10.39
N GLY A 132 16.90 -5.86 -10.99
CA GLY A 132 17.88 -5.48 -12.01
C GLY A 132 17.21 -5.00 -13.30
N ALA A 133 16.17 -5.68 -13.74
CA ALA A 133 15.51 -5.49 -15.03
C ALA A 133 14.55 -4.28 -15.08
N VAL A 134 13.84 -3.97 -13.98
CA VAL A 134 12.85 -2.89 -13.99
C VAL A 134 13.49 -1.50 -13.93
N ASP A 135 12.89 -0.52 -14.59
CA ASP A 135 13.30 0.89 -14.52
C ASP A 135 12.79 1.56 -13.25
N ALA A 136 11.63 1.16 -12.76
CA ALA A 136 11.06 1.63 -11.50
C ALA A 136 10.51 0.49 -10.65
N SER A 137 10.59 0.61 -9.33
CA SER A 137 9.97 -0.27 -8.37
C SER A 137 9.18 0.55 -7.36
N ILE A 138 7.90 0.22 -7.22
CA ILE A 138 6.97 0.93 -6.35
C ILE A 138 6.47 -0.07 -5.30
N LYS A 139 6.64 0.28 -4.04
CA LYS A 139 6.15 -0.49 -2.91
C LYS A 139 4.86 0.10 -2.39
N ILE A 140 3.85 -0.75 -2.24
CA ILE A 140 2.56 -0.41 -1.63
C ILE A 140 2.46 -1.14 -0.29
N GLU A 141 2.22 -0.40 0.78
CA GLU A 141 2.03 -0.97 2.12
C GLU A 141 0.76 -0.42 2.76
N ARG A 142 -0.04 -1.30 3.35
CA ARG A 142 -1.18 -0.89 4.17
C ARG A 142 -0.76 -0.75 5.63
N LEU A 143 -1.01 0.41 6.21
CA LEU A 143 -0.68 0.78 7.58
C LEU A 143 -1.96 1.22 8.31
N GLY A 144 -2.72 0.25 8.83
CA GLY A 144 -4.05 0.50 9.39
C GLY A 144 -5.05 0.89 8.29
N GLU A 145 -5.61 2.08 8.37
CA GLU A 145 -6.54 2.63 7.37
C GLU A 145 -5.83 3.40 6.25
N THR A 146 -4.53 3.64 6.39
CA THR A 146 -3.72 4.37 5.41
C THR A 146 -2.93 3.41 4.54
N VAL A 147 -2.75 3.77 3.28
CA VAL A 147 -1.90 3.08 2.32
C VAL A 147 -0.74 3.99 1.95
N SER A 148 0.47 3.47 2.00
CA SER A 148 1.66 4.16 1.50
C SER A 148 2.06 3.66 0.13
N MET A 149 2.50 4.58 -0.74
CA MET A 149 3.15 4.29 -2.01
C MET A 149 4.56 4.88 -1.97
N THR A 150 5.56 4.03 -2.02
CA THR A 150 6.98 4.42 -1.94
C THR A 150 7.71 3.95 -3.19
N VAL A 151 8.38 4.85 -3.89
CA VAL A 151 9.30 4.49 -4.98
C VAL A 151 10.60 3.98 -4.36
N GLU A 152 10.91 2.68 -4.55
CA GLU A 152 12.13 2.06 -4.03
C GLU A 152 13.28 2.09 -5.03
N LYS A 153 12.96 2.17 -6.34
CA LYS A 153 13.91 2.31 -7.43
C LYS A 153 13.32 3.22 -8.49
N GLN A 154 14.13 4.10 -9.01
CA GLN A 154 13.88 4.95 -10.19
C GLN A 154 15.19 5.10 -10.94
N LYS A 155 15.23 4.76 -12.24
CA LYS A 155 16.48 4.71 -13.01
C LYS A 155 16.86 6.08 -13.58
N ASP A 156 15.93 6.74 -14.23
CA ASP A 156 16.22 7.92 -15.07
C ASP A 156 15.59 9.22 -14.51
N ALA A 157 15.14 9.22 -13.26
CA ALA A 157 14.58 10.39 -12.60
C ALA A 157 14.95 10.44 -11.10
N GLU A 158 14.76 11.59 -10.49
CA GLU A 158 14.97 11.76 -9.05
C GLU A 158 13.94 10.95 -8.23
N MET A 159 14.38 10.47 -7.07
CA MET A 159 13.51 9.77 -6.13
C MET A 159 12.46 10.75 -5.60
N VAL A 160 11.22 10.32 -5.60
CA VAL A 160 10.11 11.10 -5.07
C VAL A 160 9.78 10.71 -3.63
N ASP A 161 9.23 11.66 -2.87
CA ASP A 161 8.76 11.39 -1.52
C ASP A 161 7.60 10.39 -1.52
N PRO A 162 7.47 9.57 -0.47
CA PRO A 162 6.35 8.66 -0.32
C PRO A 162 5.01 9.38 -0.38
N MET A 163 4.05 8.81 -1.08
CA MET A 163 2.67 9.28 -1.11
C MET A 163 1.81 8.46 -0.14
N TRP A 164 0.84 9.14 0.44
CA TRP A 164 -0.07 8.57 1.43
C TRP A 164 -1.51 8.68 0.97
N PHE A 165 -2.29 7.64 1.25
CA PHE A 165 -3.69 7.55 0.86
C PHE A 165 -4.52 7.03 2.02
N ASN A 166 -5.68 7.64 2.25
CA ASN A 166 -6.73 7.09 3.09
C ASN A 166 -7.63 6.19 2.25
N THR A 167 -8.22 5.18 2.87
CA THR A 167 -9.24 4.35 2.23
C THR A 167 -10.63 4.92 2.53
N THR A 168 -11.42 5.14 1.47
CA THR A 168 -12.81 5.58 1.57
C THR A 168 -13.72 4.49 1.03
N SER A 169 -14.73 4.09 1.80
CA SER A 169 -15.74 3.11 1.36
C SER A 169 -16.79 3.82 0.53
N ILE A 170 -17.05 3.32 -0.68
CA ILE A 170 -18.03 3.83 -1.63
C ILE A 170 -19.07 2.74 -1.88
N GLU A 171 -20.33 3.11 -1.80
CA GLU A 171 -21.46 2.25 -2.19
C GLU A 171 -21.52 2.16 -3.72
N VAL A 172 -21.51 0.94 -4.28
CA VAL A 172 -21.40 0.71 -5.73
C VAL A 172 -22.64 0.06 -6.34
N GLU A 173 -23.30 -0.79 -5.63
CA GLU A 173 -24.53 -1.45 -6.05
C GLU A 173 -25.40 -1.73 -4.82
N THR A 174 -26.71 -1.67 -5.00
CA THR A 174 -27.67 -2.26 -4.06
C THR A 174 -27.99 -3.67 -4.55
N ASP A 175 -28.01 -4.65 -3.65
CA ASP A 175 -28.55 -5.98 -3.93
C ASP A 175 -29.90 -5.82 -4.67
N PRO A 176 -30.22 -6.61 -5.74
CA PRO A 176 -31.48 -6.56 -6.42
C PRO A 176 -32.73 -6.70 -5.51
N LEU A 177 -32.53 -7.25 -4.31
CA LEU A 177 -33.54 -7.32 -3.27
C LEU A 177 -33.54 -6.13 -2.31
N GLY A 178 -32.56 -5.20 -2.44
CA GLY A 178 -32.45 -3.99 -1.64
C GLY A 178 -32.10 -4.23 -0.16
N LEU A 179 -31.57 -5.42 0.18
CA LEU A 179 -31.33 -5.83 1.56
C LEU A 179 -29.95 -5.41 2.09
N GLU A 180 -28.94 -5.34 1.22
CA GLU A 180 -27.59 -4.91 1.59
C GLU A 180 -26.96 -4.07 0.48
N ALA A 181 -26.29 -2.99 0.86
CA ALA A 181 -25.50 -2.18 -0.06
C ALA A 181 -24.10 -2.81 -0.26
N GLU A 182 -23.73 -3.09 -1.49
CA GLU A 182 -22.37 -3.51 -1.81
C GLU A 182 -21.45 -2.30 -1.82
N THR A 183 -20.30 -2.43 -1.17
CA THR A 183 -19.31 -1.35 -1.07
C THR A 183 -17.96 -1.77 -1.64
N SER A 184 -17.20 -0.79 -2.08
CA SER A 184 -15.79 -0.97 -2.46
C SER A 184 -14.95 0.21 -1.97
N LEU A 185 -13.61 0.01 -1.91
CA LEU A 185 -12.68 1.01 -1.38
C LEU A 185 -12.05 1.81 -2.51
N VAL A 186 -11.95 3.12 -2.29
CA VAL A 186 -11.18 4.05 -3.12
C VAL A 186 -10.08 4.67 -2.28
N LEU A 187 -8.95 4.96 -2.92
CA LEU A 187 -7.80 5.64 -2.30
C LEU A 187 -7.89 7.14 -2.54
N THR A 188 -7.87 7.92 -1.48
CA THR A 188 -7.84 9.39 -1.51
C THR A 188 -6.50 9.88 -0.99
N LYS A 189 -5.76 10.66 -1.80
CA LYS A 189 -4.45 11.21 -1.39
C LYS A 189 -4.60 12.04 -0.12
N THR A 190 -3.70 11.85 0.83
CA THR A 190 -3.61 12.62 2.06
C THR A 190 -2.20 13.14 2.28
N SER A 191 -2.08 14.29 2.94
CA SER A 191 -0.80 14.83 3.40
C SER A 191 -0.33 14.19 4.70
N ASP A 192 -1.23 13.48 5.39
CA ASP A 192 -0.96 12.93 6.71
C ASP A 192 -0.24 11.58 6.59
N ALA A 193 1.09 11.59 6.75
CA ALA A 193 1.85 10.38 6.96
C ALA A 193 1.31 9.66 8.21
N PRO A 194 1.00 8.35 8.14
CA PRO A 194 0.51 7.63 9.30
C PRO A 194 1.53 7.68 10.44
N ALA A 195 1.03 7.66 11.66
CA ALA A 195 1.86 7.69 12.87
C ALA A 195 2.99 6.63 12.89
N LYS A 196 2.86 5.55 12.09
CA LYS A 196 3.91 4.53 11.90
C LYS A 196 5.14 5.00 11.11
N ASP A 197 5.00 5.94 10.17
CA ASP A 197 6.17 6.44 9.43
C ASP A 197 6.93 7.49 10.24
N LYS A 198 6.27 8.22 11.13
CA LYS A 198 6.95 8.99 12.18
C LYS A 198 7.84 8.08 13.05
N ALA A 199 7.57 6.77 13.04
CA ALA A 199 8.39 5.76 13.74
C ALA A 199 9.59 5.23 12.93
N LYS A 200 9.79 5.62 11.67
CA LYS A 200 11.00 5.29 10.91
C LYS A 200 12.21 5.92 11.62
N GLY A 201 13.13 5.06 12.11
CA GLY A 201 14.27 5.49 12.93
C GLY A 201 14.10 5.28 14.44
N LEU A 202 12.93 4.83 14.90
CA LEU A 202 12.74 4.41 16.28
C LEU A 202 13.33 3.01 16.52
N ARG A 203 14.01 2.85 17.65
CA ARG A 203 14.48 1.54 18.14
C ARG A 203 13.28 0.63 18.46
N PRO A 204 13.43 -0.73 18.42
CA PRO A 204 12.33 -1.66 18.64
C PRO A 204 11.48 -1.36 19.89
N ALA A 205 12.12 -1.06 21.03
CA ALA A 205 11.43 -0.69 22.26
C ALA A 205 10.61 0.60 22.14
N GLN A 206 11.14 1.63 21.46
CA GLN A 206 10.40 2.88 21.22
C GLN A 206 9.18 2.65 20.35
N ARG A 207 9.33 1.83 19.30
CA ARG A 207 8.22 1.46 18.39
C ARG A 207 7.13 0.72 19.16
N ALA A 208 7.48 -0.30 19.94
CA ALA A 208 6.53 -1.06 20.75
C ALA A 208 5.79 -0.17 21.77
N VAL A 209 6.48 0.80 22.37
CA VAL A 209 5.88 1.75 23.32
C VAL A 209 4.97 2.75 22.61
N LEU A 210 5.29 3.20 21.40
CA LEU A 210 4.41 4.06 20.58
C LEU A 210 3.16 3.30 20.11
N GLU A 211 3.31 2.05 19.67
CA GLU A 211 2.18 1.17 19.33
C GLU A 211 1.27 0.92 20.53
N ALA A 212 1.84 0.79 21.73
CA ALA A 212 1.08 0.67 22.96
C ALA A 212 0.26 1.93 23.27
N LEU A 213 0.77 3.13 22.92
CA LEU A 213 0.01 4.37 23.06
C LEU A 213 -1.20 4.39 22.12
N THR A 214 -0.99 4.05 20.86
CA THR A 214 -2.08 3.95 19.87
C THR A 214 -3.16 2.97 20.33
N GLU A 215 -2.76 1.80 20.82
CA GLU A 215 -3.69 0.80 21.34
C GLU A 215 -4.43 1.29 22.61
N ALA A 216 -3.74 1.97 23.51
CA ALA A 216 -4.35 2.55 24.71
C ALA A 216 -5.36 3.65 24.36
N LEU A 217 -5.07 4.47 23.34
CA LEU A 217 -5.99 5.49 22.82
C LEU A 217 -7.26 4.86 22.24
N ILE A 218 -7.13 3.74 21.51
CA ILE A 218 -8.27 3.01 20.95
C ILE A 218 -9.14 2.40 22.08
N ARG A 219 -8.53 1.80 23.08
CA ARG A 219 -9.24 1.05 24.14
C ARG A 219 -9.81 1.94 25.25
N HIS A 220 -9.10 3.00 25.61
CA HIS A 220 -9.36 3.82 26.79
C HIS A 220 -9.35 5.31 26.50
N GLY A 221 -9.25 5.69 25.22
CA GLY A 221 -9.22 7.08 24.80
C GLY A 221 -10.54 7.79 25.07
N ARG A 222 -10.43 9.08 25.38
CA ARG A 222 -11.56 9.99 25.56
C ARG A 222 -11.26 11.33 24.87
N PRO A 223 -12.28 12.12 24.50
CA PRO A 223 -12.05 13.44 23.96
C PRO A 223 -11.17 14.28 24.87
N SER A 224 -10.33 15.10 24.29
CA SER A 224 -9.51 16.08 25.01
C SER A 224 -10.39 17.01 25.86
N PRO A 225 -9.94 17.36 27.10
CA PRO A 225 -10.67 18.32 27.93
C PRO A 225 -10.78 19.72 27.33
N GLY A 226 -9.96 20.02 26.30
CA GLY A 226 -9.87 21.37 25.74
C GLY A 226 -9.08 22.34 26.62
N GLY A 227 -8.90 23.56 26.14
CA GLY A 227 -8.17 24.64 26.83
C GLY A 227 -6.77 24.89 26.25
N GLU A 228 -6.02 25.81 26.83
CA GLU A 228 -4.73 26.26 26.29
C GLU A 228 -3.67 25.16 26.17
N ASN A 229 -3.76 24.11 27.02
CA ASN A 229 -2.74 23.07 27.11
C ASN A 229 -3.08 21.77 26.36
N TYR A 230 -4.26 21.69 25.78
CA TYR A 230 -4.72 20.53 25.02
C TYR A 230 -5.20 20.94 23.63
N PRO A 231 -4.74 20.27 22.57
CA PRO A 231 -5.29 20.51 21.24
C PRO A 231 -6.79 20.21 21.21
N SER A 232 -7.55 21.02 20.50
CA SER A 232 -8.95 20.72 20.19
C SER A 232 -9.03 19.49 19.27
N ASN A 233 -10.04 18.64 19.48
CA ASN A 233 -10.33 17.46 18.64
C ASN A 233 -9.28 16.34 18.65
N VAL A 234 -8.51 16.16 19.72
CA VAL A 234 -7.66 14.99 19.89
C VAL A 234 -8.23 14.02 20.93
N THR A 235 -7.96 12.75 20.72
CA THR A 235 -8.22 11.71 21.72
C THR A 235 -7.03 11.64 22.69
N VAL A 236 -7.31 11.62 23.98
CA VAL A 236 -6.30 11.52 25.05
C VAL A 236 -6.53 10.29 25.90
N VAL A 237 -5.48 9.77 26.52
CA VAL A 237 -5.55 8.62 27.43
C VAL A 237 -4.70 8.88 28.68
N ASP A 238 -5.09 8.30 29.81
CA ASP A 238 -4.27 8.36 31.00
C ASP A 238 -2.95 7.58 30.82
N GLU A 239 -1.83 8.16 31.25
CA GLU A 239 -0.49 7.55 31.18
C GLU A 239 -0.46 6.14 31.80
N LYS A 240 -1.28 5.87 32.81
CA LYS A 240 -1.41 4.57 33.43
C LYS A 240 -1.84 3.51 32.40
N HIS A 241 -2.86 3.77 31.60
CA HIS A 241 -3.34 2.85 30.58
C HIS A 241 -2.31 2.64 29.47
N TRP A 242 -1.60 3.69 29.05
CA TRP A 242 -0.46 3.56 28.14
C TRP A 242 0.59 2.59 28.69
N LYS A 243 0.98 2.79 29.95
CA LYS A 243 1.96 1.93 30.62
C LYS A 243 1.46 0.48 30.74
N ASP A 244 0.20 0.27 31.13
CA ASP A 244 -0.37 -1.06 31.31
C ASP A 244 -0.37 -1.84 29.98
N VAL A 245 -0.76 -1.20 28.86
CA VAL A 245 -0.69 -1.78 27.51
C VAL A 245 0.76 -2.06 27.13
N ALA A 246 1.69 -1.14 27.37
CA ALA A 246 3.10 -1.34 27.04
C ALA A 246 3.72 -2.51 27.82
N MET A 247 3.34 -2.70 29.08
CA MET A 247 3.83 -3.82 29.90
C MET A 247 3.36 -5.18 29.41
N SER A 248 2.23 -5.26 28.67
CA SER A 248 1.77 -6.49 28.04
C SER A 248 2.54 -6.84 26.77
N LYS A 249 3.34 -5.91 26.23
CA LYS A 249 4.14 -6.11 25.01
C LYS A 249 5.58 -6.51 25.34
N THR A 250 6.28 -7.08 24.36
CA THR A 250 7.72 -7.41 24.49
C THR A 250 8.56 -6.15 24.23
N ILE A 251 8.70 -5.30 25.24
CA ILE A 251 9.52 -4.08 25.21
C ILE A 251 10.94 -4.29 25.75
N SER A 252 11.17 -5.42 26.40
CA SER A 252 12.46 -5.87 26.95
C SER A 252 12.42 -7.38 27.17
N GLU A 253 13.56 -8.05 27.04
CA GLU A 253 13.73 -9.48 27.33
C GLU A 253 13.82 -9.81 28.83
N GLY A 254 13.90 -8.79 29.68
CA GLY A 254 14.00 -8.92 31.13
C GLY A 254 12.64 -8.99 31.83
N GLY A 255 12.67 -9.26 33.12
CA GLY A 255 11.47 -9.26 34.00
C GLY A 255 10.83 -7.87 34.14
N ASP A 256 9.76 -7.78 34.95
CA ASP A 256 8.92 -6.58 35.06
C ASP A 256 9.69 -5.28 35.38
N ASP A 257 10.75 -5.35 36.14
CA ASP A 257 11.57 -4.18 36.47
C ASP A 257 12.35 -3.66 35.24
N ALA A 258 12.87 -4.58 34.41
CA ALA A 258 13.53 -4.24 33.16
C ALA A 258 12.54 -3.63 32.16
N LYS A 259 11.33 -4.18 32.07
CA LYS A 259 10.24 -3.64 31.24
C LYS A 259 9.84 -2.24 31.69
N ARG A 260 9.69 -2.00 33.00
CA ARG A 260 9.37 -0.66 33.54
C ARG A 260 10.44 0.38 33.20
N LYS A 261 11.72 0.03 33.28
CA LYS A 261 12.84 0.90 32.94
C LYS A 261 12.88 1.15 31.42
N ALA A 262 12.66 0.11 30.62
CA ALA A 262 12.58 0.22 29.14
C ALA A 262 11.42 1.12 28.71
N PHE A 263 10.22 0.96 29.30
CA PHE A 263 9.08 1.83 29.05
C PHE A 263 9.41 3.28 29.38
N ALA A 264 9.90 3.57 30.59
CA ALA A 264 10.20 4.93 31.04
C ALA A 264 11.19 5.64 30.11
N ARG A 265 12.26 4.92 29.68
CA ARG A 265 13.24 5.47 28.73
C ARG A 265 12.61 5.72 27.37
N ALA A 266 11.89 4.76 26.80
CA ALA A 266 11.29 4.87 25.49
C ALA A 266 10.19 5.96 25.48
N ALA A 267 9.34 6.02 26.49
CA ALA A 267 8.30 7.04 26.63
C ALA A 267 8.90 8.45 26.69
N LYS A 268 9.95 8.65 27.49
CA LYS A 268 10.65 9.94 27.55
C LYS A 268 11.20 10.35 26.18
N GLU A 269 11.90 9.44 25.48
CA GLU A 269 12.46 9.73 24.17
C GLU A 269 11.38 10.00 23.11
N LEU A 270 10.21 9.37 23.20
CA LEU A 270 9.07 9.64 22.31
C LEU A 270 8.46 11.03 22.57
N LEU A 271 8.38 11.45 23.84
CA LEU A 271 7.95 12.80 24.20
C LEU A 271 8.95 13.86 23.75
N ASP A 272 10.25 13.65 24.01
CA ASP A 272 11.34 14.56 23.62
C ASP A 272 11.39 14.76 22.08
N LYS A 273 11.11 13.69 21.32
CA LYS A 273 11.08 13.71 19.86
C LYS A 273 9.71 14.10 19.27
N LYS A 274 8.74 14.47 20.09
CA LYS A 274 7.38 14.86 19.70
C LYS A 274 6.59 13.79 18.94
N TYR A 275 6.85 12.51 19.17
CA TYR A 275 6.01 11.40 18.71
C TYR A 275 4.77 11.21 19.58
N ALA A 276 4.85 11.64 20.81
CA ALA A 276 3.75 11.70 21.76
C ALA A 276 3.82 13.04 22.50
N HIS A 277 2.69 13.47 23.01
CA HIS A 277 2.57 14.65 23.86
C HIS A 277 1.99 14.26 25.20
N LYS A 278 2.35 15.00 26.22
CA LYS A 278 1.86 14.77 27.58
C LYS A 278 1.59 16.10 28.27
N TRP A 279 0.43 16.18 28.91
CA TRP A 279 0.15 17.23 29.87
C TRP A 279 -0.53 16.63 31.09
N ASN A 280 0.01 16.89 32.26
CA ASN A 280 -0.35 16.17 33.49
C ASN A 280 -0.30 14.64 33.29
N ASN A 281 -1.40 13.95 33.55
CA ASN A 281 -1.51 12.50 33.39
C ASN A 281 -2.06 12.06 32.03
N LEU A 282 -2.38 13.01 31.13
CA LEU A 282 -2.96 12.72 29.83
C LEU A 282 -1.89 12.71 28.74
N VAL A 283 -1.98 11.72 27.88
CA VAL A 283 -1.03 11.48 26.77
C VAL A 283 -1.82 11.32 25.49
N TRP A 284 -1.25 11.80 24.39
CA TRP A 284 -1.82 11.65 23.04
C TRP A 284 -0.71 11.54 21.99
N THR A 285 -1.04 11.07 20.81
CA THR A 285 -0.10 11.04 19.67
C THR A 285 0.00 12.42 19.01
N ALA A 286 1.17 12.67 18.41
CA ALA A 286 1.41 13.92 17.68
C ALA A 286 0.69 13.92 16.33
#